data_7447671d88763c0dc4020ab8abd168b7
#
_entry.id   7447671d88763c0dc4020ab8abd168b7
#
_cell.length_a   1.000
_cell.length_b   1.000
_cell.length_c   1.000
_cell.angle_alpha   90.00
_cell.angle_beta   90.00
_cell.angle_gamma   90.00
#
_symmetry.space_group_name_H-M   'P 1'
#
loop_
_entity.id
_entity.type
_entity.pdbx_description
1 polymer ?
#
loop_
_entity_poly.entity_id
_entity_poly.type
_entity_poly.pdbx_seq_one_letter_code
_entity_poly.pdbx_strand_id
1 'polypeptide(L)'
;MSLERVGFYADCVEQIRLEGILEMPEGVQRPPACILCHPHPIGGGSMYVPLLETMAQVLVSHGWACLRFNFRGVGLSSGVPTGGLCEVEDVGGAYRFLLERQDIDGEDLAVAGWSFGAWIGLRWAVKGSQTRRIALVSPPMVGFDFFYFLDSSDAVLPGDTLIVSGARDQFNDLAKLQELSSRLGADLRVLEGADHFLFGHEREIAEIVASHWQ
;
A
#
# COMPACT_ATOMS: atom_id res chain seq x y z
N MET A 1 -11.17 -15.47 -11.07
CA MET A 1 -11.09 -14.24 -10.24
C MET A 1 -12.50 -13.83 -9.86
N SER A 2 -12.79 -13.68 -8.57
CA SER A 2 -14.05 -13.10 -8.09
C SER A 2 -13.78 -11.70 -7.51
N LEU A 3 -14.80 -10.84 -7.55
CA LEU A 3 -14.74 -9.46 -7.08
C LEU A 3 -15.90 -9.22 -6.12
N GLU A 4 -15.60 -8.74 -4.92
CA GLU A 4 -16.54 -8.42 -3.86
C GLU A 4 -16.43 -6.94 -3.48
N ARG A 5 -17.57 -6.21 -3.46
CA ARG A 5 -17.60 -4.87 -2.85
C ARG A 5 -17.77 -5.04 -1.35
N VAL A 6 -16.86 -4.43 -0.59
CA VAL A 6 -16.81 -4.59 0.86
C VAL A 6 -16.92 -3.24 1.57
N GLY A 7 -17.33 -3.30 2.84
CA GLY A 7 -17.31 -2.16 3.74
C GLY A 7 -16.80 -2.60 5.11
N PHE A 8 -15.90 -1.82 5.69
CA PHE A 8 -15.30 -2.09 6.99
C PHE A 8 -15.07 -0.76 7.74
N TYR A 9 -14.58 -0.82 8.95
CA TYR A 9 -14.33 0.37 9.78
C TYR A 9 -12.84 0.58 9.99
N ALA A 10 -12.41 1.85 9.97
CA ALA A 10 -11.07 2.25 10.38
C ALA A 10 -10.76 1.80 11.81
N ASP A 11 -9.49 1.64 12.13
CA ASP A 11 -9.04 1.23 13.47
C ASP A 11 -8.94 2.44 14.41
N CYS A 12 -10.07 3.07 14.67
CA CYS A 12 -10.20 4.24 15.55
C CYS A 12 -11.47 4.18 16.38
N VAL A 13 -11.55 5.06 17.38
CA VAL A 13 -12.72 5.19 18.26
C VAL A 13 -13.96 5.69 17.49
N GLU A 14 -13.72 6.54 16.50
CA GLU A 14 -14.76 7.05 15.61
C GLU A 14 -15.17 5.97 14.62
N GLN A 15 -16.48 5.84 14.36
CA GLN A 15 -16.98 4.87 13.40
C GLN A 15 -16.82 5.37 11.95
N ILE A 16 -15.58 5.45 11.48
CA ILE A 16 -15.27 5.79 10.09
C ILE A 16 -15.45 4.54 9.23
N ARG A 17 -16.53 4.51 8.43
CA ARG A 17 -16.80 3.42 7.49
C ARG A 17 -16.02 3.65 6.20
N LEU A 18 -15.30 2.64 5.76
CA LEU A 18 -14.51 2.63 4.54
C LEU A 18 -15.14 1.68 3.51
N GLU A 19 -15.07 2.05 2.24
CA GLU A 19 -15.44 1.18 1.12
C GLU A 19 -14.19 0.55 0.50
N GLY A 20 -14.37 -0.66 -0.04
CA GLY A 20 -13.30 -1.35 -0.74
C GLY A 20 -13.80 -2.34 -1.79
N ILE A 21 -12.86 -2.88 -2.52
CA ILE A 21 -13.03 -3.98 -3.46
C ILE A 21 -12.02 -5.05 -3.09
N LEU A 22 -12.53 -6.23 -2.75
CA LEU A 22 -11.72 -7.41 -2.53
C LEU A 22 -11.76 -8.29 -3.78
N GLU A 23 -10.58 -8.55 -4.33
CA GLU A 23 -10.38 -9.41 -5.48
C GLU A 23 -9.71 -10.70 -5.03
N MET A 24 -10.32 -11.84 -5.36
CA MET A 24 -9.87 -13.16 -4.91
C MET A 24 -9.37 -14.01 -6.08
N PRO A 25 -8.24 -14.73 -5.94
CA PRO A 25 -7.78 -15.67 -6.94
C PRO A 25 -8.69 -16.90 -7.02
N GLU A 26 -8.81 -17.50 -8.20
CA GLU A 26 -9.51 -18.78 -8.36
C GLU A 26 -8.62 -19.95 -7.96
N GLY A 27 -9.21 -20.94 -7.32
CA GLY A 27 -8.55 -22.22 -7.04
C GLY A 27 -7.53 -22.19 -5.91
N VAL A 28 -7.32 -21.03 -5.27
CA VAL A 28 -6.44 -20.91 -4.10
C VAL A 28 -7.29 -20.90 -2.84
N GLN A 29 -7.04 -21.88 -1.97
CA GLN A 29 -7.68 -21.90 -0.65
C GLN A 29 -6.86 -21.04 0.31
N ARG A 30 -7.51 -20.06 0.96
CA ARG A 30 -6.85 -19.14 1.90
C ARG A 30 -5.59 -18.49 1.30
N PRO A 31 -5.73 -17.68 0.25
CA PRO A 31 -4.59 -16.97 -0.34
C PRO A 31 -3.97 -15.98 0.64
N PRO A 32 -2.66 -15.68 0.52
CA PRO A 32 -2.10 -14.47 1.11
C PRO A 32 -2.83 -13.23 0.60
N ALA A 33 -2.79 -12.14 1.33
CA ALA A 33 -3.52 -10.96 0.88
C ALA A 33 -2.69 -9.67 0.94
N CYS A 34 -2.96 -8.76 -0.01
CA CYS A 34 -2.34 -7.45 -0.11
C CYS A 34 -3.36 -6.33 0.04
N ILE A 35 -3.06 -5.37 0.90
CA ILE A 35 -3.78 -4.10 1.02
C ILE A 35 -3.12 -3.09 0.09
N LEU A 36 -3.91 -2.49 -0.82
CA LEU A 36 -3.45 -1.50 -1.79
C LEU A 36 -3.90 -0.09 -1.39
N CYS A 37 -2.94 0.76 -1.06
CA CYS A 37 -3.14 2.12 -0.59
C CYS A 37 -2.96 3.13 -1.73
N HIS A 38 -4.01 3.90 -2.03
CA HIS A 38 -4.02 4.84 -3.15
C HIS A 38 -3.22 6.13 -2.90
N PRO A 39 -2.84 6.88 -3.96
CA PRO A 39 -2.13 8.14 -3.83
C PRO A 39 -3.02 9.24 -3.22
N HIS A 40 -2.46 10.45 -3.07
CA HIS A 40 -3.09 11.53 -2.34
C HIS A 40 -4.48 11.91 -2.90
N PRO A 41 -5.53 11.98 -2.05
CA PRO A 41 -6.90 12.31 -2.50
C PRO A 41 -7.01 13.64 -3.25
N ILE A 42 -6.28 14.68 -2.85
CA ILE A 42 -6.30 16.00 -3.52
C ILE A 42 -5.82 15.90 -4.97
N GLY A 43 -4.93 14.95 -5.27
CA GLY A 43 -4.49 14.66 -6.65
C GLY A 43 -5.42 13.71 -7.42
N GLY A 44 -6.63 13.45 -6.92
CA GLY A 44 -7.57 12.51 -7.54
C GLY A 44 -7.32 11.04 -7.18
N GLY A 45 -6.51 10.80 -6.15
CA GLY A 45 -6.23 9.45 -5.65
C GLY A 45 -7.49 8.75 -5.15
N SER A 46 -7.68 7.51 -5.59
CA SER A 46 -8.76 6.61 -5.17
C SER A 46 -8.37 5.17 -5.46
N MET A 47 -9.12 4.21 -4.96
CA MET A 47 -8.92 2.79 -5.26
C MET A 47 -9.09 2.41 -6.74
N TYR A 48 -9.53 3.34 -7.57
CA TYR A 48 -9.77 3.15 -9.01
C TYR A 48 -8.63 3.68 -9.89
N VAL A 49 -7.52 4.15 -9.34
CA VAL A 49 -6.38 4.59 -10.16
C VAL A 49 -5.78 3.41 -10.92
N PRO A 50 -5.39 3.58 -12.21
CA PRO A 50 -4.97 2.48 -13.08
C PRO A 50 -3.85 1.61 -12.51
N LEU A 51 -2.88 2.21 -11.81
CA LEU A 51 -1.79 1.45 -11.19
C LEU A 51 -2.30 0.45 -10.15
N LEU A 52 -3.21 0.86 -9.24
CA LEU A 52 -3.75 -0.04 -8.23
C LEU A 52 -4.63 -1.14 -8.84
N GLU A 53 -5.39 -0.80 -9.88
CA GLU A 53 -6.19 -1.81 -10.62
C GLU A 53 -5.29 -2.85 -11.29
N THR A 54 -4.21 -2.41 -11.94
CA THR A 54 -3.25 -3.30 -12.56
C THR A 54 -2.50 -4.15 -11.53
N MET A 55 -2.08 -3.54 -10.41
CA MET A 55 -1.43 -4.27 -9.32
C MET A 55 -2.35 -5.36 -8.75
N ALA A 56 -3.62 -5.05 -8.51
CA ALA A 56 -4.58 -6.05 -8.03
C ALA A 56 -4.73 -7.21 -9.03
N GLN A 57 -4.92 -6.91 -10.31
CA GLN A 57 -5.06 -7.94 -11.36
C GLN A 57 -3.84 -8.86 -11.44
N VAL A 58 -2.64 -8.29 -11.42
CA VAL A 58 -1.38 -9.06 -11.50
C VAL A 58 -1.19 -9.89 -10.23
N LEU A 59 -1.30 -9.31 -9.04
CA LEU A 59 -1.17 -10.03 -7.77
C LEU A 59 -2.18 -11.18 -7.67
N VAL A 60 -3.43 -10.95 -8.09
CA VAL A 60 -4.45 -12.01 -8.12
C VAL A 60 -4.06 -13.13 -9.07
N SER A 61 -3.46 -12.82 -10.24
CA SER A 61 -2.97 -13.85 -11.16
C SER A 61 -1.78 -14.66 -10.59
N HIS A 62 -1.07 -14.09 -9.59
CA HIS A 62 -0.01 -14.75 -8.83
C HIS A 62 -0.50 -15.41 -7.52
N GLY A 63 -1.82 -15.51 -7.33
CA GLY A 63 -2.42 -16.24 -6.21
C GLY A 63 -2.67 -15.42 -4.95
N TRP A 64 -2.51 -14.12 -4.98
CA TRP A 64 -2.81 -13.20 -3.88
C TRP A 64 -4.27 -12.75 -3.90
N ALA A 65 -4.88 -12.57 -2.75
CA ALA A 65 -6.08 -11.73 -2.63
C ALA A 65 -5.66 -10.25 -2.54
N CYS A 66 -6.45 -9.34 -3.13
CA CYS A 66 -6.12 -7.92 -3.12
C CYS A 66 -7.30 -7.09 -2.62
N LEU A 67 -7.07 -6.30 -1.57
CA LEU A 67 -8.02 -5.32 -1.07
C LEU A 67 -7.58 -3.92 -1.51
N ARG A 68 -8.30 -3.37 -2.51
CA ARG A 68 -8.24 -1.94 -2.83
C ARG A 68 -9.33 -1.22 -2.04
N PHE A 69 -9.01 -0.13 -1.38
CA PHE A 69 -9.99 0.63 -0.60
C PHE A 69 -9.80 2.13 -0.77
N ASN A 70 -10.83 2.90 -0.48
CA ASN A 70 -10.77 4.34 -0.41
C ASN A 70 -10.49 4.80 1.02
N PHE A 71 -9.44 5.61 1.21
CA PHE A 71 -9.19 6.30 2.47
C PHE A 71 -10.40 7.16 2.88
N ARG A 72 -10.47 7.53 4.15
CA ARG A 72 -11.52 8.40 4.70
C ARG A 72 -11.76 9.64 3.83
N GLY A 73 -13.03 9.96 3.61
CA GLY A 73 -13.45 11.13 2.82
C GLY A 73 -13.28 10.97 1.31
N VAL A 74 -12.93 9.77 0.80
CA VAL A 74 -12.82 9.47 -0.64
C VAL A 74 -13.96 8.55 -1.06
N GLY A 75 -14.62 8.85 -2.18
CA GLY A 75 -15.72 8.04 -2.71
C GLY A 75 -16.87 7.90 -1.72
N LEU A 76 -17.21 6.64 -1.35
CA LEU A 76 -18.26 6.34 -0.36
C LEU A 76 -17.70 6.12 1.05
N SER A 77 -16.39 6.26 1.25
CA SER A 77 -15.79 6.23 2.58
C SER A 77 -16.18 7.46 3.37
N SER A 78 -16.64 7.27 4.61
CA SER A 78 -17.05 8.36 5.49
C SER A 78 -15.85 9.15 6.05
N GLY A 79 -16.13 10.21 6.79
CA GLY A 79 -15.09 11.08 7.37
C GLY A 79 -14.59 12.13 6.39
N VAL A 80 -13.41 12.68 6.69
CA VAL A 80 -12.73 13.69 5.87
C VAL A 80 -11.24 13.37 5.78
N PRO A 81 -10.57 13.69 4.65
CA PRO A 81 -9.14 13.52 4.55
C PRO A 81 -8.40 14.39 5.58
N THR A 82 -7.41 13.83 6.26
CA THR A 82 -6.64 14.51 7.31
C THR A 82 -5.20 14.79 6.93
N GLY A 83 -4.83 14.53 5.67
CA GLY A 83 -3.47 14.74 5.17
C GLY A 83 -2.45 13.79 5.78
N GLY A 84 -2.88 12.62 6.20
CA GLY A 84 -2.04 11.57 6.76
C GLY A 84 -2.10 11.45 8.29
N LEU A 85 -2.79 12.35 9.00
CA LEU A 85 -2.85 12.27 10.46
C LEU A 85 -3.57 10.99 10.93
N CYS A 86 -4.71 10.69 10.33
CA CYS A 86 -5.60 9.59 10.72
C CYS A 86 -5.71 8.47 9.68
N GLU A 87 -5.21 8.64 8.45
CA GLU A 87 -5.30 7.62 7.40
C GLU A 87 -4.52 6.33 7.73
N VAL A 88 -3.60 6.41 8.70
CA VAL A 88 -2.92 5.24 9.27
C VAL A 88 -3.92 4.27 9.92
N GLU A 89 -4.98 4.79 10.55
CA GLU A 89 -6.05 4.00 11.15
C GLU A 89 -6.93 3.31 10.08
N ASP A 90 -7.00 3.89 8.89
CA ASP A 90 -7.74 3.29 7.77
C ASP A 90 -7.03 2.03 7.27
N VAL A 91 -5.69 2.06 7.19
CA VAL A 91 -4.87 0.87 6.89
C VAL A 91 -5.04 -0.18 7.99
N GLY A 92 -5.06 0.24 9.26
CA GLY A 92 -5.32 -0.66 10.39
C GLY A 92 -6.68 -1.35 10.28
N GLY A 93 -7.71 -0.61 9.89
CA GLY A 93 -9.05 -1.16 9.64
C GLY A 93 -9.07 -2.16 8.49
N ALA A 94 -8.39 -1.85 7.37
CA ALA A 94 -8.26 -2.75 6.23
C ALA A 94 -7.52 -4.05 6.62
N TYR A 95 -6.45 -3.94 7.40
CA TYR A 95 -5.70 -5.08 7.91
C TYR A 95 -6.56 -5.97 8.81
N ARG A 96 -7.28 -5.39 9.77
CA ARG A 96 -8.18 -6.14 10.66
C ARG A 96 -9.30 -6.83 9.88
N PHE A 97 -9.88 -6.14 8.89
CA PHE A 97 -10.90 -6.72 8.01
C PHE A 97 -10.39 -8.00 7.32
N LEU A 98 -9.16 -7.98 6.78
CA LEU A 98 -8.57 -9.17 6.16
C LEU A 98 -8.23 -10.26 7.19
N LEU A 99 -7.72 -9.88 8.35
CA LEU A 99 -7.35 -10.81 9.42
C LEU A 99 -8.56 -11.59 9.97
N GLU A 100 -9.73 -10.96 10.00
CA GLU A 100 -10.97 -11.57 10.48
C GLU A 100 -11.63 -12.52 9.46
N ARG A 101 -11.15 -12.54 8.21
CA ARG A 101 -11.69 -13.42 7.16
C ARG A 101 -11.13 -14.83 7.28
N GLN A 102 -12.04 -15.82 7.20
CA GLN A 102 -11.65 -17.22 7.25
C GLN A 102 -11.11 -17.77 5.93
N ASP A 103 -11.42 -17.09 4.82
CA ASP A 103 -11.01 -17.43 3.46
C ASP A 103 -9.70 -16.75 3.01
N ILE A 104 -9.02 -16.03 3.92
CA ILE A 104 -7.72 -15.38 3.74
C ILE A 104 -6.69 -16.03 4.66
N ASP A 105 -5.42 -16.09 4.23
CA ASP A 105 -4.30 -16.40 5.11
C ASP A 105 -3.88 -15.17 5.92
N GLY A 106 -4.42 -15.06 7.14
CA GLY A 106 -4.13 -13.93 8.02
C GLY A 106 -2.68 -13.84 8.52
N GLU A 107 -1.87 -14.89 8.33
CA GLU A 107 -0.45 -14.90 8.70
C GLU A 107 0.44 -14.30 7.59
N ASP A 108 -0.09 -14.20 6.37
CA ASP A 108 0.63 -13.68 5.21
C ASP A 108 -0.11 -12.50 4.58
N LEU A 109 -0.10 -11.37 5.31
CA LEU A 109 -0.68 -10.11 4.87
C LEU A 109 0.43 -9.10 4.50
N ALA A 110 0.28 -8.48 3.33
CA ALA A 110 1.17 -7.46 2.79
C ALA A 110 0.47 -6.11 2.63
N VAL A 111 1.26 -5.05 2.56
CA VAL A 111 0.78 -3.70 2.24
C VAL A 111 1.57 -3.16 1.06
N ALA A 112 0.90 -2.65 0.05
CA ALA A 112 1.53 -1.88 -1.01
C ALA A 112 0.86 -0.52 -1.13
N GLY A 113 1.65 0.51 -1.36
CA GLY A 113 1.11 1.86 -1.51
C GLY A 113 1.82 2.66 -2.57
N TRP A 114 1.07 3.51 -3.26
CA TRP A 114 1.62 4.46 -4.22
C TRP A 114 1.62 5.88 -3.65
N SER A 115 2.78 6.56 -3.74
CA SER A 115 2.92 7.96 -3.33
C SER A 115 2.50 8.19 -1.87
N PHE A 116 1.47 8.97 -1.62
CA PHE A 116 0.87 9.15 -0.29
C PHE A 116 0.52 7.80 0.37
N GLY A 117 -0.03 6.86 -0.40
CA GLY A 117 -0.33 5.52 0.11
C GLY A 117 0.92 4.75 0.57
N ALA A 118 2.07 4.97 -0.08
CA ALA A 118 3.35 4.41 0.36
C ALA A 118 3.78 4.98 1.73
N TRP A 119 3.63 6.29 1.91
CA TRP A 119 3.95 6.96 3.17
C TRP A 119 3.03 6.51 4.32
N ILE A 120 1.72 6.42 4.07
CA ILE A 120 0.74 5.96 5.07
C ILE A 120 0.97 4.48 5.41
N GLY A 121 1.16 3.63 4.39
CA GLY A 121 1.39 2.20 4.58
C GLY A 121 2.63 1.93 5.42
N LEU A 122 3.75 2.62 5.15
CA LEU A 122 4.97 2.48 5.94
C LEU A 122 4.79 2.99 7.38
N ARG A 123 4.14 4.16 7.56
CA ARG A 123 3.85 4.68 8.92
C ARG A 123 3.00 3.72 9.76
N TRP A 124 2.06 3.03 9.12
CA TRP A 124 1.27 2.00 9.79
C TRP A 124 2.12 0.78 10.11
N ALA A 125 2.90 0.30 9.14
CA ALA A 125 3.72 -0.90 9.30
C ALA A 125 4.74 -0.79 10.44
N VAL A 126 5.42 0.35 10.57
CA VAL A 126 6.46 0.55 11.60
C VAL A 126 5.91 0.75 13.01
N LYS A 127 4.61 0.93 13.20
CA LYS A 127 3.97 1.01 14.53
C LYS A 127 3.75 -0.35 15.20
N GLY A 128 4.49 -1.38 14.79
CA GLY A 128 4.39 -2.71 15.38
C GLY A 128 3.28 -3.55 14.76
N SER A 129 2.90 -3.27 13.51
CA SER A 129 2.01 -4.14 12.75
C SER A 129 2.66 -5.51 12.54
N GLN A 130 1.82 -6.54 12.36
CA GLN A 130 2.31 -7.89 12.07
C GLN A 130 2.65 -8.11 10.59
N THR A 131 2.50 -7.07 9.75
CA THR A 131 2.87 -7.20 8.34
C THR A 131 4.38 -7.32 8.18
N ARG A 132 4.80 -8.32 7.43
CA ARG A 132 6.22 -8.57 7.13
C ARG A 132 6.63 -8.04 5.78
N ARG A 133 5.66 -7.82 4.86
CA ARG A 133 5.89 -7.44 3.46
C ARG A 133 5.30 -6.08 3.17
N ILE A 134 6.12 -5.19 2.61
CA ILE A 134 5.65 -3.88 2.18
C ILE A 134 6.27 -3.49 0.85
N ALA A 135 5.46 -2.92 -0.05
CA ALA A 135 5.94 -2.31 -1.28
C ALA A 135 5.63 -0.81 -1.31
N LEU A 136 6.66 0.01 -1.44
CA LEU A 136 6.58 1.46 -1.54
C LEU A 136 6.78 1.86 -3.00
N VAL A 137 5.70 2.25 -3.67
CA VAL A 137 5.74 2.66 -5.08
C VAL A 137 5.78 4.18 -5.16
N SER A 138 6.80 4.72 -5.79
CA SER A 138 7.09 6.16 -5.90
C SER A 138 6.87 6.90 -4.56
N PRO A 139 7.58 6.50 -3.47
CA PRO A 139 7.46 7.20 -2.20
C PRO A 139 7.93 8.64 -2.36
N PRO A 140 7.09 9.66 -2.07
CA PRO A 140 7.45 11.06 -2.30
C PRO A 140 8.40 11.54 -1.20
N MET A 141 9.68 11.71 -1.54
CA MET A 141 10.70 12.19 -0.60
C MET A 141 10.68 13.71 -0.41
N VAL A 142 9.87 14.41 -1.19
CA VAL A 142 9.63 15.85 -1.08
C VAL A 142 8.23 16.09 -0.51
N GLY A 143 8.15 16.83 0.60
CA GLY A 143 6.87 17.17 1.25
C GLY A 143 6.35 16.10 2.23
N PHE A 144 6.97 14.92 2.29
CA PHE A 144 6.62 13.86 3.24
C PHE A 144 7.88 13.38 3.98
N ASP A 145 7.80 13.33 5.29
CA ASP A 145 8.90 12.86 6.11
C ASP A 145 8.75 11.36 6.40
N PHE A 146 9.62 10.56 5.79
CA PHE A 146 9.70 9.12 6.00
C PHE A 146 10.60 8.76 7.19
N PHE A 147 11.47 9.67 7.62
CA PHE A 147 12.47 9.36 8.65
C PHE A 147 11.95 9.61 10.06
N TYR A 148 11.10 10.61 10.24
CA TYR A 148 10.56 10.97 11.56
C TYR A 148 9.99 9.79 12.36
N PHE A 149 9.22 8.91 11.70
CA PHE A 149 8.65 7.76 12.39
C PHE A 149 9.59 6.54 12.44
N LEU A 150 10.61 6.49 11.56
CA LEU A 150 11.67 5.47 11.63
C LEU A 150 12.65 5.74 12.77
N ASP A 151 12.78 6.99 13.20
CA ASP A 151 13.63 7.38 14.33
C ASP A 151 12.97 7.17 15.70
N SER A 152 11.71 6.74 15.72
CA SER A 152 11.02 6.38 16.96
C SER A 152 11.68 5.14 17.60
N SER A 153 11.85 5.17 18.93
CA SER A 153 12.37 4.03 19.70
C SER A 153 11.48 2.78 19.60
N ASP A 154 10.22 2.97 19.25
CA ASP A 154 9.22 1.92 19.18
C ASP A 154 8.97 1.43 17.74
N ALA A 155 9.75 1.93 16.77
CA ALA A 155 9.62 1.54 15.37
C ALA A 155 10.04 0.08 15.18
N VAL A 156 9.15 -0.72 14.58
CA VAL A 156 9.42 -2.09 14.15
C VAL A 156 9.50 -2.11 12.63
N LEU A 157 10.68 -2.41 12.07
CA LEU A 157 10.86 -2.41 10.62
C LEU A 157 10.23 -3.66 10.00
N PRO A 158 9.53 -3.52 8.85
CA PRO A 158 9.08 -4.66 8.06
C PRO A 158 10.28 -5.51 7.59
N GLY A 159 10.12 -6.83 7.57
CA GLY A 159 11.23 -7.74 7.23
C GLY A 159 11.51 -7.85 5.73
N ASP A 160 10.48 -7.65 4.90
CA ASP A 160 10.56 -7.78 3.44
C ASP A 160 10.01 -6.50 2.80
N THR A 161 10.91 -5.62 2.40
CA THR A 161 10.58 -4.29 1.90
C THR A 161 11.09 -4.09 0.48
N LEU A 162 10.19 -3.72 -0.42
CA LEU A 162 10.48 -3.33 -1.79
C LEU A 162 10.21 -1.83 -1.97
N ILE A 163 11.10 -1.13 -2.65
CA ILE A 163 10.88 0.24 -3.11
C ILE A 163 10.99 0.26 -4.63
N VAL A 164 9.96 0.78 -5.31
CA VAL A 164 9.97 1.00 -6.76
C VAL A 164 9.77 2.47 -7.03
N SER A 165 10.62 3.10 -7.82
CA SER A 165 10.51 4.53 -8.15
C SER A 165 10.96 4.82 -9.58
N GLY A 166 10.40 5.86 -10.18
CA GLY A 166 10.84 6.34 -11.48
C GLY A 166 12.15 7.14 -11.38
N ALA A 167 13.06 6.97 -12.36
CA ALA A 167 14.31 7.73 -12.44
C ALA A 167 14.08 9.24 -12.65
N ARG A 168 12.90 9.64 -13.17
CA ARG A 168 12.51 11.04 -13.41
C ARG A 168 11.41 11.51 -12.47
N ASP A 169 11.21 10.84 -11.34
CA ASP A 169 10.19 11.20 -10.35
C ASP A 169 10.54 12.56 -9.73
N GLN A 170 9.71 13.57 -10.01
CA GLN A 170 9.91 14.96 -9.59
C GLN A 170 9.62 15.18 -8.09
N PHE A 171 8.99 14.26 -7.40
CA PHE A 171 8.77 14.28 -5.95
C PHE A 171 9.79 13.43 -5.19
N ASN A 172 10.79 12.93 -5.91
CA ASN A 172 11.82 12.09 -5.35
C ASN A 172 13.14 12.85 -5.16
N ASP A 173 13.91 12.41 -4.19
CA ASP A 173 15.30 12.74 -3.97
C ASP A 173 16.05 11.41 -3.90
N LEU A 174 16.86 11.12 -4.91
CA LEU A 174 17.52 9.83 -5.04
C LEU A 174 18.41 9.51 -3.84
N ALA A 175 19.08 10.51 -3.25
CA ALA A 175 19.93 10.30 -2.08
C ALA A 175 19.09 9.91 -0.86
N LYS A 176 17.97 10.58 -0.63
CA LYS A 176 17.02 10.22 0.44
C LYS A 176 16.36 8.87 0.19
N LEU A 177 16.07 8.54 -1.07
CA LEU A 177 15.50 7.24 -1.43
C LEU A 177 16.48 6.10 -1.14
N GLN A 178 17.76 6.29 -1.46
CA GLN A 178 18.83 5.35 -1.13
C GLN A 178 19.03 5.22 0.39
N GLU A 179 18.97 6.33 1.11
CA GLU A 179 19.00 6.33 2.57
C GLU A 179 17.81 5.56 3.16
N LEU A 180 16.59 5.81 2.67
CA LEU A 180 15.39 5.09 3.08
C LEU A 180 15.52 3.59 2.82
N SER A 181 15.97 3.21 1.60
CA SER A 181 16.22 1.82 1.24
C SER A 181 17.23 1.15 2.19
N SER A 182 18.34 1.84 2.47
CA SER A 182 19.37 1.33 3.37
C SER A 182 18.84 1.13 4.80
N ARG A 183 18.06 2.08 5.31
CA ARG A 183 17.51 2.00 6.68
C ARG A 183 16.45 0.90 6.83
N LEU A 184 15.68 0.63 5.79
CA LEU A 184 14.66 -0.43 5.77
C LEU A 184 15.24 -1.80 5.39
N GLY A 185 16.49 -1.87 4.92
CA GLY A 185 17.02 -3.08 4.29
C GLY A 185 16.26 -3.46 3.02
N ALA A 186 15.71 -2.46 2.33
CA ALA A 186 14.80 -2.65 1.22
C ALA A 186 15.52 -2.94 -0.12
N ASP A 187 14.92 -3.79 -0.95
CA ASP A 187 15.28 -3.87 -2.37
C ASP A 187 14.78 -2.62 -3.11
N LEU A 188 15.68 -1.88 -3.75
CA LEU A 188 15.36 -0.66 -4.48
C LEU A 188 15.41 -0.90 -5.98
N ARG A 189 14.29 -0.67 -6.66
CA ARG A 189 14.15 -0.73 -8.12
C ARG A 189 13.87 0.65 -8.67
N VAL A 190 14.74 1.15 -9.53
CA VAL A 190 14.59 2.44 -10.20
C VAL A 190 14.30 2.19 -11.67
N LEU A 191 13.14 2.67 -12.14
CA LEU A 191 12.66 2.48 -13.50
C LEU A 191 13.13 3.63 -14.39
N GLU A 192 13.93 3.32 -15.39
CA GLU A 192 14.41 4.29 -16.37
C GLU A 192 13.24 4.89 -17.17
N GLY A 193 13.25 6.21 -17.32
CA GLY A 193 12.25 6.94 -18.10
C GLY A 193 10.93 7.20 -17.38
N ALA A 194 10.63 6.52 -16.29
CA ALA A 194 9.40 6.72 -15.51
C ALA A 194 9.46 7.99 -14.64
N ASP A 195 8.34 8.70 -14.55
CA ASP A 195 8.11 9.82 -13.63
C ASP A 195 7.30 9.36 -12.40
N HIS A 196 6.84 10.31 -11.58
CA HIS A 196 6.03 10.01 -10.39
C HIS A 196 4.69 9.31 -10.68
N PHE A 197 4.11 9.61 -11.84
CA PHE A 197 2.80 9.11 -12.21
C PHE A 197 2.84 7.70 -12.80
N LEU A 198 4.02 7.24 -13.23
CA LEU A 198 4.29 5.88 -13.68
C LEU A 198 3.44 5.43 -14.87
N PHE A 199 2.92 6.37 -15.66
CA PHE A 199 2.08 6.07 -16.80
C PHE A 199 2.80 5.18 -17.82
N GLY A 200 2.16 4.07 -18.19
CA GLY A 200 2.70 3.07 -19.11
C GLY A 200 3.64 2.06 -18.45
N HIS A 201 3.93 2.18 -17.15
CA HIS A 201 4.73 1.24 -16.36
C HIS A 201 3.91 0.43 -15.37
N GLU A 202 2.59 0.57 -15.36
CA GLU A 202 1.70 -0.02 -14.33
C GLU A 202 1.89 -1.54 -14.25
N ARG A 203 1.94 -2.21 -15.41
CA ARG A 203 2.13 -3.67 -15.46
C ARG A 203 3.53 -4.08 -15.02
N GLU A 204 4.56 -3.37 -15.47
CA GLU A 204 5.96 -3.64 -15.09
C GLU A 204 6.12 -3.56 -13.55
N ILE A 205 5.56 -2.52 -12.93
CA ILE A 205 5.60 -2.34 -11.48
C ILE A 205 4.86 -3.47 -10.77
N ALA A 206 3.66 -3.81 -11.25
CA ALA A 206 2.87 -4.87 -10.68
C ALA A 206 3.60 -6.24 -10.72
N GLU A 207 4.28 -6.55 -11.83
CA GLU A 207 5.09 -7.78 -11.98
C GLU A 207 6.33 -7.74 -11.07
N ILE A 208 6.97 -6.58 -10.90
CA ILE A 208 8.09 -6.43 -9.96
C ILE A 208 7.63 -6.74 -8.53
N VAL A 209 6.49 -6.18 -8.08
CA VAL A 209 5.93 -6.44 -6.76
C VAL A 209 5.55 -7.92 -6.60
N ALA A 210 4.84 -8.48 -7.57
CA ALA A 210 4.41 -9.88 -7.52
C ALA A 210 5.59 -10.86 -7.49
N SER A 211 6.63 -10.59 -8.28
CA SER A 211 7.83 -11.43 -8.31
C SER A 211 8.69 -11.33 -7.05
N HIS A 212 8.66 -10.18 -6.38
CA HIS A 212 9.39 -9.97 -5.13
C HIS A 212 8.76 -10.76 -3.97
N TRP A 213 7.44 -10.99 -4.02
CA TRP A 213 6.69 -11.66 -2.96
C TRP A 213 6.46 -13.17 -3.19
N GLN A 214 7.00 -13.73 -4.26
CA GLN A 214 7.03 -15.18 -4.51
C GLN A 214 8.12 -15.85 -3.67
#